data_ef5e875d7a6006cb80436dbc9ac49d46
#
_entry.id   ef5e875d7a6006cb80436dbc9ac49d46
#
_cell.length_a   1.000
_cell.length_b   1.000
_cell.length_c   1.000
_cell.angle_alpha   90.00
_cell.angle_beta   90.00
_cell.angle_gamma   90.00
#
_symmetry.space_group_name_H-M   'P 1'
#
loop_
_entity.id
_entity.type
_entity.pdbx_description
1 polymer ?
#
loop_
_entity_poly.entity_id
_entity_poly.type
_entity_poly.pdbx_seq_one_letter_code
_entity_poly.pdbx_strand_id
1 'polypeptide(L)'
;MRLGNRLKQGIKKCVLMSFGDVDIYLFGSRVDDSKKGGDIDLAIDISVSKEQFRQYKIQFMSALIRAGLDLKIDVVPYRTDDTLLRVEIEQCSVKIN
;
A
#
# COMPACT_ATOMS: atom_id res chain seq x y z
N MET A 1 -9.57 -10.55 2.13
CA MET A 1 -10.04 -9.17 2.10
C MET A 1 -10.40 -8.74 0.70
N ARG A 2 -11.42 -7.91 0.58
CA ARG A 2 -11.82 -7.36 -0.72
C ARG A 2 -11.70 -5.86 -0.72
N LEU A 3 -11.05 -5.34 -1.73
CA LEU A 3 -11.16 -3.94 -2.06
C LEU A 3 -12.20 -3.80 -3.17
N GLY A 4 -13.16 -2.91 -3.01
CA GLY A 4 -14.06 -2.59 -4.09
C GLY A 4 -13.28 -2.05 -5.29
N ASN A 5 -13.78 -2.27 -6.50
CA ASN A 5 -13.07 -1.83 -7.70
C ASN A 5 -12.79 -0.33 -7.69
N ARG A 6 -13.73 0.46 -7.21
CA ARG A 6 -13.58 1.91 -7.15
C ARG A 6 -12.44 2.31 -6.22
N LEU A 7 -12.38 1.69 -5.03
CA LEU A 7 -11.33 1.94 -4.05
C LEU A 7 -9.98 1.49 -4.58
N LYS A 8 -9.94 0.31 -5.17
CA LYS A 8 -8.74 -0.25 -5.76
C LYS A 8 -8.18 0.66 -6.86
N GLN A 9 -9.04 1.17 -7.74
CA GLN A 9 -8.62 2.08 -8.79
C GLN A 9 -8.09 3.40 -8.21
N GLY A 10 -8.74 3.91 -7.18
CA GLY A 10 -8.29 5.12 -6.50
C GLY A 10 -6.90 4.96 -5.90
N ILE A 11 -6.66 3.85 -5.23
CA ILE A 11 -5.36 3.54 -4.63
C ILE A 11 -4.29 3.42 -5.73
N LYS A 12 -4.58 2.69 -6.79
CA LYS A 12 -3.65 2.52 -7.90
C LYS A 12 -3.28 3.86 -8.54
N LYS A 13 -4.26 4.72 -8.73
CA LYS A 13 -4.04 6.04 -9.30
C LYS A 13 -3.14 6.89 -8.39
N CYS A 14 -3.41 6.87 -7.08
CA CYS A 14 -2.61 7.64 -6.13
C CYS A 14 -1.17 7.12 -6.07
N VAL A 15 -0.97 5.81 -6.15
CA VAL A 15 0.39 5.24 -6.20
C VAL A 15 1.09 5.66 -7.48
N LEU A 16 0.40 5.60 -8.61
CA LEU A 16 0.98 6.01 -9.88
C LEU A 16 1.43 7.47 -9.85
N MET A 17 0.66 8.34 -9.21
CA MET A 17 0.97 9.76 -9.10
C MET A 17 2.13 10.06 -8.16
N SER A 18 2.38 9.18 -7.18
CA SER A 18 3.41 9.40 -6.17
C SER A 18 4.65 8.54 -6.40
N PHE A 19 4.47 7.22 -6.43
CA PHE A 19 5.59 6.28 -6.61
C PHE A 19 5.91 5.99 -8.07
N GLY A 20 4.94 6.20 -8.97
CA GLY A 20 5.09 5.87 -10.37
C GLY A 20 4.52 4.50 -10.70
N ASP A 21 4.96 3.93 -11.82
CA ASP A 21 4.48 2.63 -12.29
C ASP A 21 5.23 1.52 -11.58
N VAL A 22 4.70 1.09 -10.45
CA VAL A 22 5.30 0.09 -9.58
C VAL A 22 4.27 -0.96 -9.20
N ASP A 23 4.75 -2.12 -8.76
CA ASP A 23 3.89 -3.20 -8.29
C ASP A 23 3.40 -2.90 -6.87
N ILE A 24 2.12 -3.13 -6.63
CA ILE A 24 1.44 -2.85 -5.37
C ILE A 24 0.91 -4.15 -4.79
N TYR A 25 1.23 -4.43 -3.53
CA TYR A 25 0.79 -5.64 -2.84
C TYR A 25 -0.01 -5.26 -1.60
N LEU A 26 -1.18 -5.87 -1.46
CA LEU A 26 -2.00 -5.74 -0.26
C LEU A 26 -1.66 -6.88 0.69
N PHE A 27 -1.40 -6.58 1.96
CA PHE A 27 -1.02 -7.59 2.93
C PHE A 27 -1.54 -7.26 4.32
N GLY A 28 -1.19 -8.13 5.26
CA GLY A 28 -1.51 -7.92 6.68
C GLY A 28 -2.89 -8.41 7.05
N SER A 29 -3.40 -7.92 8.18
CA SER A 29 -4.68 -8.37 8.73
C SER A 29 -5.86 -8.05 7.83
N ARG A 30 -5.67 -7.20 6.86
CA ARG A 30 -6.73 -6.82 5.90
C ARG A 30 -7.06 -7.91 4.92
N VAL A 31 -6.29 -8.98 4.92
CA VAL A 31 -6.64 -10.19 4.16
C VAL A 31 -7.85 -10.89 4.78
N ASP A 32 -8.13 -10.63 6.05
CA ASP A 32 -9.25 -11.22 6.77
C ASP A 32 -10.48 -10.31 6.70
N ASP A 33 -11.49 -10.74 5.96
CA ASP A 33 -12.73 -9.99 5.74
C ASP A 33 -13.57 -9.85 7.02
N SER A 34 -13.33 -10.67 8.03
CA SER A 34 -14.11 -10.62 9.26
C SER A 34 -13.82 -9.39 10.10
N LYS A 35 -12.69 -8.74 9.87
CA LYS A 35 -12.30 -7.56 10.64
C LYS A 35 -12.87 -6.31 10.00
N LYS A 36 -13.55 -5.52 10.82
CA LYS A 36 -14.12 -4.25 10.40
C LYS A 36 -13.15 -3.11 10.70
N GLY A 37 -13.05 -2.17 9.78
CA GLY A 37 -12.21 -1.00 9.96
C GLY A 37 -10.73 -1.38 9.98
N GLY A 38 -9.93 -0.57 10.63
CA GLY A 38 -8.50 -0.79 10.71
C GLY A 38 -7.77 -0.30 9.48
N ASP A 39 -6.48 -0.58 9.45
CA ASP A 39 -5.59 -0.03 8.45
C ASP A 39 -5.46 -0.96 7.25
N ILE A 40 -5.29 -0.34 6.09
CA ILE A 40 -4.92 -1.05 4.89
C ILE A 40 -3.40 -1.03 4.81
N ASP A 41 -2.79 -2.19 4.62
CA ASP A 41 -1.33 -2.31 4.54
C ASP A 41 -0.92 -2.59 3.09
N LEU A 42 -0.10 -1.71 2.54
CA LEU A 42 0.40 -1.84 1.19
C LEU A 42 1.91 -1.98 1.19
N ALA A 43 2.41 -2.89 0.37
CA ALA A 43 3.83 -2.99 0.08
C ALA A 43 4.07 -2.56 -1.36
N ILE A 44 5.03 -1.67 -1.56
CA ILE A 44 5.35 -1.11 -2.86
C ILE A 44 6.70 -1.65 -3.30
N ASP A 45 6.75 -2.28 -4.46
CA ASP A 45 7.99 -2.82 -5.01
C ASP A 45 8.72 -1.74 -5.78
N ILE A 46 9.55 -0.99 -5.06
CA ILE A 46 10.36 0.08 -5.63
C ILE A 46 11.75 0.06 -5.00
N SER A 47 12.77 0.33 -5.79
CA SER A 47 14.15 0.34 -5.31
C SER A 47 14.65 1.78 -5.19
N VAL A 48 14.44 2.37 -4.02
CA VAL A 48 14.89 3.74 -3.71
C VAL A 48 15.41 3.78 -2.28
N SER A 49 16.05 4.88 -1.90
CA SER A 49 16.51 5.08 -0.53
C SER A 49 15.32 5.18 0.43
N LYS A 50 15.57 4.96 1.71
CA LYS A 50 14.54 5.11 2.74
C LYS A 50 13.96 6.53 2.76
N GLU A 51 14.84 7.52 2.60
CA GLU A 51 14.44 8.91 2.59
C GLU A 51 13.53 9.21 1.39
N GLN A 52 13.90 8.74 0.23
CA GLN A 52 13.10 8.94 -0.97
C GLN A 52 11.77 8.22 -0.89
N PHE A 53 11.75 7.01 -0.35
CA PHE A 53 10.51 6.28 -0.11
C PHE A 53 9.57 7.06 0.80
N ARG A 54 10.14 7.64 1.86
CA ARG A 54 9.37 8.46 2.79
C ARG A 54 8.71 9.66 2.10
N GLN A 55 9.45 10.32 1.21
CA GLN A 55 8.92 11.44 0.44
C GLN A 55 7.77 11.01 -0.47
N TYR A 56 7.93 9.88 -1.14
CA TYR A 56 6.86 9.34 -1.98
C TYR A 56 5.63 8.96 -1.15
N LYS A 57 5.86 8.41 0.04
CA LYS A 57 4.77 8.08 0.95
C LYS A 57 3.96 9.32 1.33
N ILE A 58 4.63 10.42 1.61
CA ILE A 58 3.97 11.69 1.92
C ILE A 58 3.15 12.16 0.74
N GLN A 59 3.69 12.08 -0.46
CA GLN A 59 2.96 12.46 -1.68
C GLN A 59 1.73 11.57 -1.89
N PHE A 60 1.87 10.28 -1.61
CA PHE A 60 0.75 9.34 -1.70
C PHE A 60 -0.38 9.72 -0.74
N MET A 61 -0.03 10.02 0.51
CA MET A 61 -1.01 10.43 1.51
C MET A 61 -1.73 11.71 1.08
N SER A 62 -1.00 12.68 0.52
CA SER A 62 -1.59 13.91 0.01
C SER A 62 -2.54 13.61 -1.16
N ALA A 63 -2.17 12.70 -2.03
CA ALA A 63 -3.01 12.32 -3.16
C ALA A 63 -4.32 11.67 -2.69
N LEU A 64 -4.25 10.83 -1.65
CA LEU A 64 -5.46 10.23 -1.07
C LEU A 64 -6.42 11.29 -0.55
N ILE A 65 -5.90 12.28 0.15
CA ILE A 65 -6.72 13.37 0.69
C ILE A 65 -7.38 14.15 -0.44
N ARG A 66 -6.62 14.48 -1.48
CA ARG A 66 -7.16 15.20 -2.65
C ARG A 66 -8.23 14.42 -3.38
N ALA A 67 -8.09 13.09 -3.40
CA ALA A 67 -9.07 12.22 -4.04
C ALA A 67 -10.32 12.01 -3.19
N GLY A 68 -10.34 12.54 -1.97
CA GLY A 68 -11.46 12.37 -1.06
C GLY A 68 -11.53 10.98 -0.44
N LEU A 69 -10.43 10.23 -0.46
CA LEU A 69 -10.36 8.91 0.12
C LEU A 69 -9.93 9.02 1.58
N ASP A 70 -10.90 8.92 2.48
CA ASP A 70 -10.65 8.99 3.92
C ASP A 70 -10.32 7.60 4.44
N LEU A 71 -9.09 7.18 4.18
CA LEU A 71 -8.62 5.84 4.52
C LEU A 71 -7.31 5.91 5.27
N LYS A 72 -7.16 5.01 6.23
CA LYS A 72 -5.87 4.76 6.86
C LYS A 72 -5.13 3.72 6.06
N ILE A 73 -4.11 4.14 5.35
CA ILE A 73 -3.28 3.25 4.54
C ILE A 73 -1.84 3.39 5.01
N ASP A 74 -1.25 2.29 5.42
CA ASP A 74 0.16 2.24 5.73
C ASP A 74 0.91 1.67 4.54
N VAL A 75 2.01 2.32 4.18
CA VAL A 75 2.80 1.94 3.00
C VAL A 75 4.21 1.60 3.43
N VAL A 76 4.66 0.41 3.04
CA VAL A 76 6.00 -0.06 3.36
C VAL A 76 6.69 -0.52 2.07
N PRO A 77 8.03 -0.55 2.04
CA PRO A 77 8.74 -1.11 0.88
C PRO A 77 8.54 -2.63 0.83
N TYR A 78 8.22 -3.15 -0.35
CA TYR A 78 8.11 -4.60 -0.55
C TYR A 78 9.46 -5.28 -0.26
N ARG A 79 10.55 -4.64 -0.65
CA ARG A 79 11.91 -5.10 -0.40
C ARG A 79 12.40 -4.54 0.92
N THR A 80 11.95 -5.15 2.02
CA THR A 80 12.29 -4.67 3.35
C THR A 80 13.36 -5.56 4.00
N ASP A 81 14.18 -4.94 4.86
CA ASP A 81 15.16 -5.67 5.68
C ASP A 81 14.54 -6.27 6.93
N ASP A 82 13.32 -5.88 7.26
CA ASP A 82 12.59 -6.43 8.40
C ASP A 82 12.14 -7.84 8.09
N THR A 83 12.78 -8.83 8.72
CA THR A 83 12.52 -10.23 8.45
C THR A 83 11.08 -10.65 8.71
N LEU A 84 10.49 -10.17 9.81
CA LEU A 84 9.12 -10.52 10.15
C LEU A 84 8.13 -9.93 9.14
N LEU A 85 8.32 -8.68 8.79
CA LEU A 85 7.49 -8.01 7.81
C LEU A 85 7.63 -8.66 6.44
N ARG A 86 8.83 -9.03 6.06
CA ARG A 86 9.10 -9.68 4.79
C ARG A 86 8.37 -11.02 4.68
N VAL A 87 8.40 -11.81 5.74
CA VAL A 87 7.71 -13.10 5.78
C VAL A 87 6.20 -12.89 5.63
N GLU A 88 5.65 -11.91 6.34
CA GLU A 88 4.23 -11.60 6.26
C GLU A 88 3.83 -11.19 4.84
N ILE A 89 4.61 -10.33 4.20
CA ILE A 89 4.36 -9.90 2.83
C ILE A 89 4.39 -11.08 1.87
N GLU A 90 5.39 -11.94 2.00
CA GLU A 90 5.55 -13.10 1.10
C GLU A 90 4.42 -14.11 1.24
N GLN A 91 3.92 -14.31 2.46
CA GLN A 91 2.91 -15.33 2.74
C GLN A 91 1.48 -14.83 2.53
N CYS A 92 1.23 -13.56 2.80
CA CYS A 92 -0.14 -13.05 2.90
C CYS A 92 -0.44 -11.90 1.94
N SER A 93 0.45 -11.61 1.00
CA SER A 93 0.23 -10.48 0.11
C SER A 93 -0.49 -10.88 -1.17
N VAL A 94 -1.27 -9.95 -1.70
CA VAL A 94 -1.97 -10.09 -2.97
C VAL A 94 -1.63 -8.88 -3.82
N LYS A 95 -1.12 -9.13 -5.02
CA LYS A 95 -0.82 -8.05 -5.97
C LYS A 95 -2.13 -7.47 -6.50
N ILE A 96 -2.28 -6.16 -6.46
CA ILE A 96 -3.55 -5.50 -6.83
C ILE A 96 -3.50 -4.75 -8.15
N ASN A 97 -2.35 -4.70 -8.79
CA ASN A 97 -2.23 -4.02 -10.09
C ASN A 97 -1.65 -4.90 -11.19
#